data_8b5e68b65e67e42fa7d8b71751511940
#
_entry.id   8b5e68b65e67e42fa7d8b71751511940
#
_cell.length_a   1.000
_cell.length_b   1.000
_cell.length_c   1.000
_cell.angle_alpha   90.00
_cell.angle_beta   90.00
_cell.angle_gamma   90.00
#
_symmetry.space_group_name_H-M   'P 1'
#
loop_
_entity.id
_entity.type
_entity.pdbx_description
1 polymer ?
#
loop_
_entity_poly.entity_id
_entity_poly.type
_entity_poly.pdbx_seq_one_letter_code
_entity_poly.pdbx_strand_id
1 'polypeptide(L)'
;MDVQTLTFIFVGATFALYIAIAIWSRAGNTDDFYVAGGGVSPLANGMATAADWMSAASFISMAGIISFVGRDGSVYLMGWTGGYVLLALLLAPYLRKFGKYTVPDFVGDRYYSNVARIVAVVCVLFVSFTYVAGQMRGVGIVFSRFLEVEITTGVLIGMTIVFFYAVLGGMKGITYTQVAQYCVLIFAFLVPAIFISMLMTGNPIPQIGFGSTLADGSNVYLLDKLDQLSVDLGFGAYTEGNKSTIDIFFITAALMVGTAGLPHVIVRFFTVPKVRDARISAGYALLFIALLYTAAPAVASFARVNLIKTVENAEYKKTPSWFKNWENTNLIAWVDKNKDGKIQYFAGKAFSGKPKFLEMRGSEGERKVENTPTGNSNELYIDRDIMVLANPEIAGLPNWVIALVAAGGLAAALSTAAGLLLVISTSVSHDLLKKIFLKDITDRQELFFARVSAAFAIAIAGYFGIYPPGFVAQVVAFAFGLAAASFFPIIVMGIFSKRMNKEGAISGMITGLFFTASYIIYFKFINPSANSAENWWLGISPEGIGTLGMLFNFIVSNLVSRITAP
;
A
#
# COMPACT_ATOMS: atom_id res chain seq x y z
N MET A 1 -29.64 5.92 -11.80
CA MET A 1 -28.73 4.81 -12.20
C MET A 1 -28.26 4.14 -10.92
N ASP A 2 -28.18 2.82 -10.92
CA ASP A 2 -27.62 2.06 -9.80
C ASP A 2 -26.09 2.21 -9.69
N VAL A 3 -25.53 1.79 -8.56
CA VAL A 3 -24.08 1.89 -8.27
C VAL A 3 -23.27 1.08 -9.27
N GLN A 4 -23.73 -0.13 -9.63
CA GLN A 4 -23.02 -1.03 -10.53
C GLN A 4 -22.88 -0.44 -11.93
N THR A 5 -23.97 0.07 -12.51
CA THR A 5 -23.96 0.74 -13.83
C THR A 5 -23.04 1.96 -13.84
N LEU A 6 -23.12 2.81 -12.81
CA LEU A 6 -22.24 3.98 -12.69
C LEU A 6 -20.77 3.56 -12.52
N THR A 7 -20.51 2.49 -11.78
CA THR A 7 -19.15 1.96 -11.65
C THR A 7 -18.59 1.47 -12.98
N PHE A 8 -19.38 0.74 -13.78
CA PHE A 8 -18.97 0.35 -15.14
C PHE A 8 -18.64 1.55 -16.00
N ILE A 9 -19.43 2.64 -15.91
CA ILE A 9 -19.18 3.87 -16.69
C ILE A 9 -17.89 4.55 -16.20
N PHE A 10 -17.73 4.80 -14.90
CA PHE A 10 -16.56 5.50 -14.36
C PHE A 10 -15.26 4.69 -14.55
N VAL A 11 -15.29 3.40 -14.21
CA VAL A 11 -14.14 2.51 -14.37
C VAL A 11 -13.82 2.31 -15.86
N GLY A 12 -14.83 2.08 -16.70
CA GLY A 12 -14.65 1.92 -18.14
C GLY A 12 -14.07 3.18 -18.81
N ALA A 13 -14.59 4.37 -18.47
CA ALA A 13 -14.07 5.63 -18.99
C ALA A 13 -12.62 5.91 -18.54
N THR A 14 -12.31 5.67 -17.26
CA THR A 14 -10.95 5.87 -16.75
C THR A 14 -9.96 4.87 -17.38
N PHE A 15 -10.34 3.61 -17.55
CA PHE A 15 -9.49 2.62 -18.21
C PHE A 15 -9.30 2.90 -19.70
N ALA A 16 -10.34 3.31 -20.41
CA ALA A 16 -10.21 3.76 -21.80
C ALA A 16 -9.21 4.92 -21.92
N LEU A 17 -9.28 5.87 -20.98
CA LEU A 17 -8.32 6.98 -20.91
C LEU A 17 -6.89 6.47 -20.64
N TYR A 18 -6.69 5.56 -19.68
CA TYR A 18 -5.36 5.04 -19.34
C TYR A 18 -4.75 4.25 -20.51
N ILE A 19 -5.55 3.43 -21.17
CA ILE A 19 -5.11 2.69 -22.37
C ILE A 19 -4.77 3.64 -23.52
N ALA A 20 -5.59 4.65 -23.77
CA ALA A 20 -5.33 5.65 -24.79
C ALA A 20 -4.00 6.40 -24.54
N ILE A 21 -3.76 6.81 -23.29
CA ILE A 21 -2.50 7.45 -22.89
C ILE A 21 -1.32 6.48 -23.07
N ALA A 22 -1.45 5.22 -22.65
CA ALA A 22 -0.39 4.22 -22.78
C ALA A 22 -0.03 3.94 -24.25
N ILE A 23 -1.01 3.92 -25.14
CA ILE A 23 -0.79 3.76 -26.59
C ILE A 23 -0.09 5.00 -27.17
N TRP A 24 -0.59 6.20 -26.82
CA TRP A 24 0.00 7.46 -27.27
C TRP A 24 1.45 7.64 -26.82
N SER A 25 1.76 7.28 -25.56
CA SER A 25 3.07 7.46 -24.92
C SER A 25 3.92 6.20 -24.87
N ARG A 26 3.63 5.19 -25.73
CA ARG A 26 4.36 3.92 -25.73
C ARG A 26 5.87 4.12 -25.91
N ALA A 27 6.66 3.31 -25.20
CA ALA A 27 8.11 3.34 -25.30
C ALA A 27 8.59 2.76 -26.64
N GLY A 28 9.42 3.53 -27.35
CA GLY A 28 10.01 3.13 -28.63
C GLY A 28 11.44 2.57 -28.50
N ASN A 29 12.12 2.86 -27.40
CA ASN A 29 13.49 2.46 -27.11
C ASN A 29 13.66 2.12 -25.62
N THR A 30 14.85 1.66 -25.23
CA THR A 30 15.17 1.26 -23.85
C THR A 30 15.14 2.45 -22.87
N ASP A 31 15.60 3.63 -23.29
CA ASP A 31 15.57 4.84 -22.44
C ASP A 31 14.14 5.29 -22.13
N ASP A 32 13.25 5.28 -23.13
CA ASP A 32 11.82 5.53 -22.91
C ASP A 32 11.20 4.48 -21.99
N PHE A 33 11.63 3.22 -22.13
CA PHE A 33 11.07 2.12 -21.36
C PHE A 33 11.53 2.13 -19.90
N TYR A 34 12.79 2.45 -19.61
CA TYR A 34 13.33 2.39 -18.24
C TYR A 34 13.21 3.69 -17.45
N VAL A 35 13.40 4.85 -18.10
CA VAL A 35 13.45 6.16 -17.44
C VAL A 35 12.64 7.25 -18.15
N ALA A 36 11.71 6.89 -19.02
CA ALA A 36 10.88 7.82 -19.78
C ALA A 36 11.70 8.84 -20.61
N GLY A 37 12.86 8.43 -21.11
CA GLY A 37 13.80 9.29 -21.86
C GLY A 37 14.44 10.40 -21.03
N GLY A 38 14.26 10.44 -19.70
CA GLY A 38 14.79 11.47 -18.82
C GLY A 38 14.22 12.88 -19.07
N GLY A 39 13.10 13.02 -19.79
CA GLY A 39 12.54 14.29 -20.24
C GLY A 39 11.22 14.71 -19.59
N VAL A 40 10.78 14.03 -18.52
CA VAL A 40 9.51 14.32 -17.85
C VAL A 40 9.57 15.67 -17.12
N SER A 41 8.51 16.50 -17.26
CA SER A 41 8.44 17.79 -16.54
C SER A 41 8.30 17.56 -15.03
N PRO A 42 8.82 18.49 -14.18
CA PRO A 42 8.76 18.34 -12.73
C PRO A 42 7.33 18.18 -12.17
N LEU A 43 6.36 18.88 -12.74
CA LEU A 43 4.96 18.77 -12.32
C LEU A 43 4.38 17.40 -12.66
N ALA A 44 4.55 16.94 -13.91
CA ALA A 44 4.04 15.63 -14.34
C ALA A 44 4.70 14.50 -13.54
N ASN A 45 6.01 14.59 -13.29
CA ASN A 45 6.72 13.62 -12.47
C ASN A 45 6.28 13.67 -11.00
N GLY A 46 5.98 14.87 -10.46
CA GLY A 46 5.42 15.03 -9.12
C GLY A 46 4.06 14.36 -8.98
N MET A 47 3.15 14.55 -9.95
CA MET A 47 1.85 13.88 -9.99
C MET A 47 2.00 12.35 -10.15
N ALA A 48 2.84 11.91 -11.06
CA ALA A 48 3.09 10.49 -11.28
C ALA A 48 3.70 9.82 -10.03
N THR A 49 4.64 10.49 -9.36
CA THR A 49 5.23 10.02 -8.10
C THR A 49 4.17 9.96 -6.99
N ALA A 50 3.30 10.96 -6.90
CA ALA A 50 2.22 10.95 -5.93
C ALA A 50 1.21 9.81 -6.19
N ALA A 51 0.86 9.52 -7.45
CA ALA A 51 0.02 8.39 -7.79
C ALA A 51 0.67 7.04 -7.48
N ASP A 52 1.98 6.91 -7.77
CA ASP A 52 2.77 5.72 -7.47
C ASP A 52 2.90 5.47 -5.96
N TRP A 53 2.93 6.55 -5.19
CA TRP A 53 2.98 6.57 -3.74
C TRP A 53 1.64 6.28 -3.08
N MET A 54 0.57 6.92 -3.53
CA MET A 54 -0.79 6.76 -3.01
C MET A 54 -1.42 5.46 -3.50
N SER A 55 -0.82 4.37 -3.08
CA SER A 55 -1.16 2.99 -3.40
C SER A 55 -2.49 2.52 -2.80
N ALA A 56 -2.88 1.28 -3.06
CA ALA A 56 -4.00 0.64 -2.36
C ALA A 56 -3.83 0.71 -0.83
N ALA A 57 -2.59 0.60 -0.31
CA ALA A 57 -2.34 0.75 1.12
C ALA A 57 -2.69 2.14 1.62
N SER A 58 -2.40 3.19 0.86
CA SER A 58 -2.72 4.58 1.23
C SER A 58 -4.19 4.92 1.04
N PHE A 59 -4.76 4.56 -0.11
CA PHE A 59 -6.14 4.91 -0.46
C PHE A 59 -7.17 4.03 0.26
N ILE A 60 -6.98 2.70 0.26
CA ILE A 60 -7.96 1.74 0.77
C ILE A 60 -7.72 1.45 2.24
N SER A 61 -6.48 1.11 2.63
CA SER A 61 -6.19 0.43 3.89
C SER A 61 -5.76 1.37 5.03
N MET A 62 -5.09 2.50 4.75
CA MET A 62 -4.54 3.37 5.79
C MET A 62 -5.62 3.96 6.70
N ALA A 63 -6.64 4.60 6.13
CA ALA A 63 -7.75 5.10 6.93
C ALA A 63 -8.56 3.95 7.57
N GLY A 64 -8.60 2.78 6.94
CA GLY A 64 -9.14 1.56 7.53
C GLY A 64 -8.42 1.15 8.81
N ILE A 65 -7.08 1.11 8.80
CA ILE A 65 -6.31 0.81 10.01
C ILE A 65 -6.60 1.86 11.09
N ILE A 66 -6.48 3.15 10.75
CA ILE A 66 -6.69 4.24 11.69
C ILE A 66 -8.11 4.17 12.29
N SER A 67 -9.12 3.79 11.52
CA SER A 67 -10.49 3.63 12.01
C SER A 67 -10.65 2.56 13.08
N PHE A 68 -9.85 1.47 13.03
CA PHE A 68 -9.92 0.36 13.98
C PHE A 68 -8.98 0.49 15.18
N VAL A 69 -7.80 1.09 15.01
CA VAL A 69 -6.80 1.18 16.07
C VAL A 69 -6.52 2.60 16.52
N GLY A 70 -7.28 3.57 16.02
CA GLY A 70 -7.19 4.96 16.43
C GLY A 70 -5.79 5.56 16.22
N ARG A 71 -5.31 6.28 17.22
CA ARG A 71 -3.99 6.95 17.24
C ARG A 71 -2.84 6.03 16.83
N ASP A 72 -2.86 4.77 17.24
CA ASP A 72 -1.79 3.82 16.90
C ASP A 72 -1.67 3.55 15.40
N GLY A 73 -2.74 3.76 14.62
CA GLY A 73 -2.72 3.66 13.17
C GLY A 73 -2.00 4.81 12.48
N SER A 74 -1.82 5.95 13.15
CA SER A 74 -1.14 7.13 12.60
C SER A 74 0.36 6.90 12.33
N VAL A 75 0.97 5.87 12.94
CA VAL A 75 2.37 5.48 12.71
C VAL A 75 2.64 5.20 11.23
N TYR A 76 1.67 4.63 10.51
CA TYR A 76 1.79 4.38 9.07
C TYR A 76 1.87 5.69 8.28
N LEU A 77 0.99 6.62 8.59
CA LEU A 77 0.96 7.95 7.96
C LEU A 77 2.27 8.71 8.22
N MET A 78 2.72 8.76 9.48
CA MET A 78 3.95 9.47 9.86
C MET A 78 5.20 8.83 9.23
N GLY A 79 5.29 7.50 9.26
CA GLY A 79 6.42 6.76 8.70
C GLY A 79 6.54 6.98 7.19
N TRP A 80 5.47 6.79 6.45
CA TRP A 80 5.47 6.98 5.00
C TRP A 80 5.77 8.43 4.60
N THR A 81 5.11 9.41 5.21
CA THR A 81 5.34 10.83 4.90
C THR A 81 6.77 11.25 5.25
N GLY A 82 7.24 10.92 6.46
CA GLY A 82 8.60 11.24 6.91
C GLY A 82 9.67 10.59 6.04
N GLY A 83 9.41 9.39 5.55
CA GLY A 83 10.31 8.68 4.66
C GLY A 83 10.43 9.32 3.29
N TYR A 84 9.33 9.84 2.73
CA TYR A 84 9.41 10.57 1.47
C TYR A 84 10.20 11.88 1.62
N VAL A 85 10.02 12.60 2.74
CA VAL A 85 10.83 13.79 3.05
C VAL A 85 12.30 13.42 3.17
N LEU A 86 12.64 12.34 3.89
CA LEU A 86 14.02 11.83 4.00
C LEU A 86 14.63 11.53 2.63
N LEU A 87 13.91 10.81 1.78
CA LEU A 87 14.35 10.48 0.43
C LEU A 87 14.56 11.73 -0.41
N ALA A 88 13.62 12.64 -0.43
CA ALA A 88 13.64 13.86 -1.24
C ALA A 88 14.80 14.80 -0.86
N LEU A 89 15.05 14.99 0.44
CA LEU A 89 16.09 15.91 0.94
C LEU A 89 17.48 15.29 0.95
N LEU A 90 17.60 14.02 1.36
CA LEU A 90 18.89 13.39 1.60
C LEU A 90 19.44 12.66 0.36
N LEU A 91 18.63 11.87 -0.34
CA LEU A 91 19.13 10.91 -1.32
C LEU A 91 18.89 11.33 -2.78
N ALA A 92 17.74 11.94 -3.08
CA ALA A 92 17.33 12.25 -4.45
C ALA A 92 18.38 13.02 -5.29
N PRO A 93 19.03 14.08 -4.76
CA PRO A 93 20.04 14.81 -5.52
C PRO A 93 21.24 13.96 -5.90
N TYR A 94 21.70 13.10 -5.00
CA TYR A 94 22.85 12.22 -5.23
C TYR A 94 22.53 11.11 -6.21
N LEU A 95 21.39 10.45 -6.04
CA LEU A 95 20.91 9.41 -6.94
C LEU A 95 20.74 9.95 -8.36
N ARG A 96 20.10 11.13 -8.51
CA ARG A 96 19.94 11.76 -9.83
C ARG A 96 21.30 12.12 -10.47
N LYS A 97 22.25 12.60 -9.67
CA LYS A 97 23.59 12.92 -10.14
C LYS A 97 24.35 11.67 -10.61
N PHE A 98 24.17 10.55 -9.95
CA PHE A 98 24.76 9.26 -10.34
C PHE A 98 24.23 8.77 -11.70
N GLY A 99 22.94 8.97 -12.00
CA GLY A 99 22.35 8.85 -13.32
C GLY A 99 22.27 7.43 -13.88
N LYS A 100 21.75 6.49 -13.11
CA LYS A 100 21.53 5.10 -13.52
C LYS A 100 20.04 4.77 -13.70
N TYR A 101 19.73 3.58 -14.25
CA TYR A 101 18.36 3.17 -14.50
C TYR A 101 17.67 2.58 -13.28
N THR A 102 18.42 1.85 -12.44
CA THR A 102 17.86 1.04 -11.34
C THR A 102 18.72 1.14 -10.07
N VAL A 103 18.17 0.67 -8.94
CA VAL A 103 18.93 0.53 -7.70
C VAL A 103 20.01 -0.55 -7.79
N PRO A 104 19.76 -1.74 -8.38
CA PRO A 104 20.82 -2.71 -8.64
C PRO A 104 21.96 -2.19 -9.54
N ASP A 105 21.63 -1.36 -10.52
CA ASP A 105 22.64 -0.72 -11.38
C ASP A 105 23.53 0.25 -10.56
N PHE A 106 22.89 1.06 -9.67
CA PHE A 106 23.64 1.87 -8.71
C PHE A 106 24.57 1.02 -7.83
N VAL A 107 24.04 -0.06 -7.25
CA VAL A 107 24.83 -0.94 -6.36
C VAL A 107 25.98 -1.60 -7.12
N GLY A 108 25.70 -2.17 -8.29
CA GLY A 108 26.69 -2.85 -9.11
C GLY A 108 27.84 -1.95 -9.52
N ASP A 109 27.54 -0.72 -9.95
CA ASP A 109 28.53 0.24 -10.42
C ASP A 109 29.27 0.93 -9.25
N ARG A 110 28.54 1.29 -8.15
CA ARG A 110 29.17 1.93 -6.99
C ARG A 110 30.16 1.02 -6.27
N TYR A 111 29.87 -0.28 -6.23
CA TYR A 111 30.72 -1.27 -5.56
C TYR A 111 31.57 -2.09 -6.52
N TYR A 112 31.56 -1.79 -7.80
CA TYR A 112 32.32 -2.48 -8.88
C TYR A 112 32.17 -4.00 -8.84
N SER A 113 30.93 -4.51 -8.62
CA SER A 113 30.71 -5.92 -8.37
C SER A 113 29.41 -6.43 -9.00
N ASN A 114 29.54 -7.42 -9.90
CA ASN A 114 28.38 -8.13 -10.45
C ASN A 114 27.66 -8.97 -9.38
N VAL A 115 28.39 -9.51 -8.39
CA VAL A 115 27.78 -10.23 -7.27
C VAL A 115 26.91 -9.30 -6.43
N ALA A 116 27.40 -8.08 -6.12
CA ALA A 116 26.60 -7.09 -5.43
C ALA A 116 25.34 -6.70 -6.22
N ARG A 117 25.44 -6.59 -7.56
CA ARG A 117 24.29 -6.36 -8.45
C ARG A 117 23.28 -7.51 -8.37
N ILE A 118 23.71 -8.78 -8.42
CA ILE A 118 22.82 -9.95 -8.31
C ILE A 118 22.09 -9.93 -6.96
N VAL A 119 22.81 -9.72 -5.85
CA VAL A 119 22.21 -9.65 -4.51
C VAL A 119 21.20 -8.50 -4.43
N ALA A 120 21.53 -7.34 -5.01
CA ALA A 120 20.59 -6.23 -5.08
C ALA A 120 19.33 -6.56 -5.89
N VAL A 121 19.45 -7.29 -7.03
CA VAL A 121 18.29 -7.76 -7.77
C VAL A 121 17.42 -8.71 -6.93
N VAL A 122 18.02 -9.64 -6.20
CA VAL A 122 17.27 -10.51 -5.28
C VAL A 122 16.51 -9.68 -4.24
N CYS A 123 17.16 -8.66 -3.65
CA CYS A 123 16.49 -7.74 -2.73
C CYS A 123 15.32 -6.99 -3.40
N VAL A 124 15.49 -6.49 -4.65
CA VAL A 124 14.40 -5.85 -5.41
C VAL A 124 13.21 -6.78 -5.59
N LEU A 125 13.47 -8.05 -5.94
CA LEU A 125 12.41 -9.04 -6.16
C LEU A 125 11.61 -9.27 -4.86
N PHE A 126 12.29 -9.49 -3.72
CA PHE A 126 11.62 -9.65 -2.43
C PHE A 126 10.77 -8.43 -2.05
N VAL A 127 11.34 -7.24 -2.12
CA VAL A 127 10.64 -5.97 -1.80
C VAL A 127 9.46 -5.75 -2.74
N SER A 128 9.68 -5.84 -4.05
CA SER A 128 8.67 -5.48 -5.04
C SER A 128 7.54 -6.52 -5.14
N PHE A 129 7.83 -7.83 -5.04
CA PHE A 129 6.78 -8.86 -4.99
C PHE A 129 5.94 -8.78 -3.73
N THR A 130 6.55 -8.51 -2.58
CA THR A 130 5.81 -8.29 -1.34
C THR A 130 4.87 -7.10 -1.47
N TYR A 131 5.34 -6.00 -2.05
CA TYR A 131 4.51 -4.80 -2.22
C TYR A 131 3.38 -5.00 -3.23
N VAL A 132 3.67 -5.56 -4.41
CA VAL A 132 2.66 -5.73 -5.47
C VAL A 132 1.56 -6.73 -5.07
N ALA A 133 1.85 -7.70 -4.20
CA ALA A 133 0.86 -8.60 -3.63
C ALA A 133 -0.26 -7.83 -2.90
N GLY A 134 0.10 -6.82 -2.09
CA GLY A 134 -0.86 -5.93 -1.46
C GLY A 134 -1.69 -5.13 -2.47
N GLN A 135 -1.08 -4.66 -3.57
CA GLN A 135 -1.80 -3.94 -4.62
C GLN A 135 -2.83 -4.82 -5.32
N MET A 136 -2.47 -6.04 -5.67
CA MET A 136 -3.40 -6.99 -6.32
C MET A 136 -4.56 -7.36 -5.40
N ARG A 137 -4.34 -7.46 -4.08
CA ARG A 137 -5.41 -7.64 -3.11
C ARG A 137 -6.40 -6.47 -3.13
N GLY A 138 -5.90 -5.23 -3.13
CA GLY A 138 -6.73 -4.03 -3.24
C GLY A 138 -7.58 -4.00 -4.52
N VAL A 139 -6.99 -4.35 -5.66
CA VAL A 139 -7.68 -4.50 -6.95
C VAL A 139 -8.81 -5.52 -6.84
N GLY A 140 -8.54 -6.70 -6.27
CA GLY A 140 -9.53 -7.76 -6.08
C GLY A 140 -10.73 -7.31 -5.25
N ILE A 141 -10.48 -6.59 -4.13
CA ILE A 141 -11.54 -6.05 -3.25
C ILE A 141 -12.46 -5.09 -4.03
N VAL A 142 -11.88 -4.13 -4.75
CA VAL A 142 -12.66 -3.12 -5.47
C VAL A 142 -13.51 -3.77 -6.57
N PHE A 143 -12.93 -4.63 -7.39
CA PHE A 143 -13.69 -5.31 -8.45
C PHE A 143 -14.77 -6.24 -7.87
N SER A 144 -14.44 -6.99 -6.82
CA SER A 144 -15.41 -7.89 -6.18
C SER A 144 -16.63 -7.14 -5.68
N ARG A 145 -16.41 -6.01 -4.98
CA ARG A 145 -17.53 -5.23 -4.42
C ARG A 145 -18.36 -4.53 -5.49
N PHE A 146 -17.73 -3.84 -6.42
CA PHE A 146 -18.43 -2.89 -7.30
C PHE A 146 -18.83 -3.47 -8.65
N LEU A 147 -18.22 -4.59 -9.08
CA LEU A 147 -18.64 -5.34 -10.25
C LEU A 147 -19.36 -6.65 -9.90
N GLU A 148 -19.48 -6.95 -8.58
CA GLU A 148 -20.16 -8.15 -8.06
C GLU A 148 -19.56 -9.45 -8.62
N VAL A 149 -18.24 -9.50 -8.72
CA VAL A 149 -17.48 -10.68 -9.14
C VAL A 149 -16.70 -11.27 -7.97
N GLU A 150 -16.31 -12.53 -8.05
CA GLU A 150 -15.38 -13.10 -7.06
C GLU A 150 -14.04 -12.37 -7.05
N ILE A 151 -13.39 -12.30 -5.87
CA ILE A 151 -12.07 -11.64 -5.72
C ILE A 151 -11.05 -12.18 -6.72
N THR A 152 -11.05 -13.50 -6.97
CA THR A 152 -10.19 -14.15 -7.98
C THR A 152 -10.42 -13.56 -9.37
N THR A 153 -11.67 -13.44 -9.80
CA THR A 153 -12.02 -12.83 -11.09
C THR A 153 -11.61 -11.36 -11.14
N GLY A 154 -11.83 -10.61 -10.05
CA GLY A 154 -11.40 -9.22 -9.94
C GLY A 154 -9.88 -9.04 -10.07
N VAL A 155 -9.11 -9.92 -9.43
CA VAL A 155 -7.64 -9.93 -9.56
C VAL A 155 -7.22 -10.23 -11.00
N LEU A 156 -7.84 -11.23 -11.66
CA LEU A 156 -7.52 -11.59 -13.06
C LEU A 156 -7.82 -10.44 -14.04
N ILE A 157 -8.94 -9.74 -13.86
CA ILE A 157 -9.27 -8.54 -14.64
C ILE A 157 -8.19 -7.48 -14.44
N GLY A 158 -7.82 -7.18 -13.18
CA GLY A 158 -6.79 -6.22 -12.84
C GLY A 158 -5.43 -6.58 -13.44
N MET A 159 -5.01 -7.85 -13.35
CA MET A 159 -3.78 -8.35 -13.96
C MET A 159 -3.75 -8.10 -15.48
N THR A 160 -4.86 -8.39 -16.15
CA THR A 160 -4.99 -8.19 -17.59
C THR A 160 -4.81 -6.71 -17.96
N ILE A 161 -5.45 -5.83 -17.25
CA ILE A 161 -5.39 -4.37 -17.47
C ILE A 161 -3.97 -3.85 -17.24
N VAL A 162 -3.35 -4.21 -16.09
CA VAL A 162 -1.98 -3.80 -15.76
C VAL A 162 -0.99 -4.31 -16.80
N PHE A 163 -1.16 -5.56 -17.24
CA PHE A 163 -0.33 -6.13 -18.28
C PHE A 163 -0.30 -5.25 -19.54
N PHE A 164 -1.46 -4.86 -20.05
CA PHE A 164 -1.51 -4.07 -21.28
C PHE A 164 -0.77 -2.74 -21.14
N TYR A 165 -1.05 -1.92 -20.14
CA TYR A 165 -0.42 -0.61 -20.11
C TYR A 165 1.01 -0.62 -19.54
N ALA A 166 1.36 -1.52 -18.61
CA ALA A 166 2.73 -1.63 -18.11
C ALA A 166 3.69 -2.22 -19.15
N VAL A 167 3.27 -3.28 -19.84
CA VAL A 167 4.11 -3.97 -20.83
C VAL A 167 4.28 -3.15 -22.12
N LEU A 168 3.23 -2.45 -22.56
CA LEU A 168 3.31 -1.66 -23.80
C LEU A 168 3.93 -0.27 -23.57
N GLY A 169 3.61 0.37 -22.45
CA GLY A 169 3.97 1.76 -22.19
C GLY A 169 5.39 1.96 -21.63
N GLY A 170 5.95 1.01 -20.90
CA GLY A 170 7.17 1.22 -20.13
C GLY A 170 7.06 2.40 -19.16
N MET A 171 8.18 2.93 -18.67
CA MET A 171 8.19 4.07 -17.73
C MET A 171 7.51 5.31 -18.31
N LYS A 172 7.67 5.58 -19.61
CA LYS A 172 7.07 6.75 -20.25
C LYS A 172 5.54 6.64 -20.24
N GLY A 173 5.00 5.50 -20.67
CA GLY A 173 3.55 5.25 -20.65
C GLY A 173 2.99 5.24 -19.24
N ILE A 174 3.66 4.56 -18.31
CA ILE A 174 3.27 4.50 -16.91
C ILE A 174 3.25 5.91 -16.30
N THR A 175 4.26 6.75 -16.53
CA THR A 175 4.34 8.10 -15.98
C THR A 175 3.14 8.96 -16.39
N TYR A 176 2.80 9.01 -17.67
CA TYR A 176 1.66 9.83 -18.12
C TYR A 176 0.31 9.23 -17.73
N THR A 177 0.18 7.90 -17.68
CA THR A 177 -1.01 7.24 -17.14
C THR A 177 -1.20 7.57 -15.66
N GLN A 178 -0.12 7.56 -14.88
CA GLN A 178 -0.16 7.92 -13.45
C GLN A 178 -0.52 9.38 -13.20
N VAL A 179 -0.19 10.31 -14.10
CA VAL A 179 -0.69 11.70 -14.02
C VAL A 179 -2.23 11.72 -14.07
N ALA A 180 -2.83 10.98 -14.98
CA ALA A 180 -4.28 10.85 -15.05
C ALA A 180 -4.87 10.10 -13.85
N GLN A 181 -4.21 9.02 -13.40
CA GLN A 181 -4.59 8.27 -12.21
C GLN A 181 -4.54 9.13 -10.95
N TYR A 182 -3.54 10.01 -10.80
CA TYR A 182 -3.49 10.98 -9.71
C TYR A 182 -4.75 11.86 -9.66
N CYS A 183 -5.14 12.42 -10.79
CA CYS A 183 -6.35 13.24 -10.84
C CYS A 183 -7.59 12.45 -10.39
N VAL A 184 -7.77 11.24 -10.90
CA VAL A 184 -8.92 10.41 -10.53
C VAL A 184 -8.91 10.06 -9.03
N LEU A 185 -7.79 9.58 -8.51
CA LEU A 185 -7.72 9.12 -7.12
C LEU A 185 -7.86 10.26 -6.10
N ILE A 186 -7.32 11.45 -6.37
CA ILE A 186 -7.42 12.55 -5.41
C ILE A 186 -8.85 13.08 -5.30
N PHE A 187 -9.56 13.20 -6.43
CA PHE A 187 -10.98 13.54 -6.42
C PHE A 187 -11.83 12.45 -5.76
N ALA A 188 -11.56 11.18 -6.07
CA ALA A 188 -12.27 10.04 -5.50
C ALA A 188 -12.09 9.93 -3.98
N PHE A 189 -10.97 10.40 -3.43
CA PHE A 189 -10.74 10.41 -1.99
C PHE A 189 -11.35 11.63 -1.30
N LEU A 190 -11.14 12.82 -1.87
CA LEU A 190 -11.54 14.08 -1.22
C LEU A 190 -13.04 14.37 -1.35
N VAL A 191 -13.68 14.06 -2.48
CA VAL A 191 -15.11 14.34 -2.67
C VAL A 191 -15.98 13.70 -1.59
N PRO A 192 -15.94 12.37 -1.35
CA PRO A 192 -16.73 11.79 -0.25
C PRO A 192 -16.30 12.32 1.13
N ALA A 193 -15.00 12.58 1.33
CA ALA A 193 -14.51 13.12 2.60
C ALA A 193 -15.12 14.50 2.90
N ILE A 194 -15.24 15.37 1.90
CA ILE A 194 -15.89 16.70 2.02
C ILE A 194 -17.37 16.54 2.34
N PHE A 195 -18.11 15.70 1.60
CA PHE A 195 -19.53 15.49 1.83
C PHE A 195 -19.80 14.94 3.24
N ILE A 196 -19.04 13.94 3.67
CA ILE A 196 -19.22 13.33 4.99
C ILE A 196 -18.83 14.30 6.10
N SER A 197 -17.78 15.08 5.92
CA SER A 197 -17.38 16.13 6.86
C SER A 197 -18.50 17.17 7.04
N MET A 198 -19.10 17.62 5.94
CA MET A 198 -20.25 18.54 5.98
C MET A 198 -21.45 17.93 6.69
N LEU A 199 -21.78 16.67 6.41
CA LEU A 199 -22.92 15.97 7.05
C LEU A 199 -22.70 15.79 8.55
N MET A 200 -21.48 15.48 8.98
CA MET A 200 -21.20 15.14 10.38
C MET A 200 -20.84 16.33 11.24
N THR A 201 -20.17 17.36 10.70
CA THR A 201 -19.62 18.47 11.46
C THR A 201 -20.01 19.85 10.93
N GLY A 202 -20.73 19.92 9.80
CA GLY A 202 -21.03 21.18 9.12
C GLY A 202 -19.82 21.84 8.43
N ASN A 203 -18.64 21.24 8.47
CA ASN A 203 -17.41 21.79 7.93
C ASN A 203 -17.01 21.13 6.59
N PRO A 204 -16.82 21.87 5.50
CA PRO A 204 -16.45 21.29 4.20
C PRO A 204 -14.99 20.81 4.13
N ILE A 205 -14.12 21.22 5.06
CA ILE A 205 -12.71 20.82 5.09
C ILE A 205 -12.55 19.66 6.07
N PRO A 206 -12.29 18.41 5.60
CA PRO A 206 -12.25 17.23 6.46
C PRO A 206 -11.24 17.35 7.62
N GLN A 207 -10.09 17.99 7.38
CA GLN A 207 -9.07 18.21 8.40
C GLN A 207 -9.56 19.11 9.54
N ILE A 208 -10.41 20.10 9.23
CA ILE A 208 -11.04 20.96 10.23
C ILE A 208 -12.21 20.21 10.88
N GLY A 209 -13.03 19.51 10.09
CA GLY A 209 -14.12 18.67 10.60
C GLY A 209 -13.65 17.63 11.61
N PHE A 210 -12.44 17.08 11.43
CA PHE A 210 -11.82 16.14 12.37
C PHE A 210 -11.70 16.68 13.79
N GLY A 211 -11.42 17.97 13.95
CA GLY A 211 -11.33 18.67 15.24
C GLY A 211 -12.58 19.45 15.63
N SER A 212 -13.70 19.31 14.91
CA SER A 212 -14.93 20.07 15.14
C SER A 212 -15.95 19.32 15.98
N THR A 213 -16.96 20.06 16.46
CA THR A 213 -18.15 19.48 17.10
C THR A 213 -19.07 18.83 16.05
N LEU A 214 -19.91 17.90 16.50
CA LEU A 214 -20.92 17.27 15.66
C LEU A 214 -22.02 18.27 15.29
N ALA A 215 -22.55 18.13 14.07
CA ALA A 215 -23.64 18.97 13.56
C ALA A 215 -25.04 18.58 14.09
N ASP A 216 -25.13 17.58 14.98
CA ASP A 216 -26.38 17.07 15.55
C ASP A 216 -26.94 17.94 16.70
N GLY A 217 -26.32 19.05 17.01
CA GLY A 217 -26.72 19.97 18.06
C GLY A 217 -26.27 19.55 19.48
N SER A 218 -25.55 18.45 19.61
CA SER A 218 -25.05 17.96 20.91
C SER A 218 -23.91 18.80 21.48
N ASN A 219 -23.26 19.62 20.67
CA ASN A 219 -22.05 20.38 20.99
C ASN A 219 -20.88 19.52 21.51
N VAL A 220 -20.87 18.23 21.16
CA VAL A 220 -19.81 17.25 21.48
C VAL A 220 -18.80 17.20 20.34
N TYR A 221 -17.52 17.21 20.66
CA TYR A 221 -16.49 17.03 19.65
C TYR A 221 -16.55 15.63 19.02
N LEU A 222 -16.26 15.53 17.74
CA LEU A 222 -16.23 14.26 17.00
C LEU A 222 -15.35 13.20 17.69
N LEU A 223 -14.16 13.58 18.12
CA LEU A 223 -13.22 12.67 18.76
C LEU A 223 -13.68 12.23 20.14
N ASP A 224 -14.25 13.13 20.94
CA ASP A 224 -14.83 12.79 22.26
C ASP A 224 -15.99 11.80 22.10
N LYS A 225 -16.85 12.02 21.09
CA LYS A 225 -17.92 11.09 20.77
C LYS A 225 -17.39 9.72 20.36
N LEU A 226 -16.31 9.69 19.58
CA LEU A 226 -15.69 8.45 19.13
C LEU A 226 -14.99 7.70 20.27
N ASP A 227 -14.33 8.42 21.17
CA ASP A 227 -13.76 7.84 22.39
C ASP A 227 -14.85 7.21 23.26
N GLN A 228 -15.94 7.93 23.51
CA GLN A 228 -17.09 7.41 24.26
C GLN A 228 -17.64 6.11 23.62
N LEU A 229 -17.95 6.15 22.31
CA LEU A 229 -18.46 4.98 21.59
C LEU A 229 -17.49 3.78 21.66
N SER A 230 -16.19 4.05 21.57
CA SER A 230 -15.17 2.99 21.63
C SER A 230 -15.14 2.36 23.02
N VAL A 231 -15.13 3.16 24.08
CA VAL A 231 -15.09 2.67 25.48
C VAL A 231 -16.38 1.91 25.83
N ASP A 232 -17.55 2.43 25.44
CA ASP A 232 -18.85 1.78 25.66
C ASP A 232 -18.93 0.37 25.03
N LEU A 233 -18.19 0.15 23.94
CA LEU A 233 -18.09 -1.14 23.25
C LEU A 233 -16.91 -2.00 23.74
N GLY A 234 -16.23 -1.59 24.82
CA GLY A 234 -15.10 -2.31 25.41
C GLY A 234 -13.78 -2.20 24.64
N PHE A 235 -13.69 -1.32 23.64
CA PHE A 235 -12.40 -0.93 23.02
C PHE A 235 -11.67 0.08 23.91
N GLY A 236 -10.37 0.28 23.69
CA GLY A 236 -9.68 1.45 24.24
C GLY A 236 -10.18 2.75 23.61
N ALA A 237 -9.98 3.88 24.30
CA ALA A 237 -10.28 5.18 23.74
C ALA A 237 -9.54 5.37 22.40
N TYR A 238 -10.23 5.89 21.39
CA TYR A 238 -9.71 6.01 20.03
C TYR A 238 -8.50 6.96 19.94
N THR A 239 -8.48 7.98 20.78
CA THR A 239 -7.38 8.96 20.87
C THR A 239 -6.23 8.51 21.75
N GLU A 240 -6.40 7.45 22.54
CA GLU A 240 -5.35 6.81 23.31
C GLU A 240 -4.70 5.66 22.53
N GLY A 241 -3.38 5.51 22.67
CA GLY A 241 -2.65 4.42 22.05
C GLY A 241 -2.52 3.21 22.97
N ASN A 242 -2.63 2.01 22.42
CA ASN A 242 -2.45 0.73 23.13
C ASN A 242 -1.12 0.03 22.78
N LYS A 243 -0.42 0.47 21.74
CA LYS A 243 0.87 -0.08 21.33
C LYS A 243 2.01 0.43 22.23
N SER A 244 3.01 -0.42 22.47
CA SER A 244 4.21 0.03 23.17
C SER A 244 4.95 1.12 22.38
N THR A 245 5.56 2.06 23.08
CA THR A 245 6.38 3.12 22.46
C THR A 245 7.52 2.55 21.62
N ILE A 246 8.07 1.40 22.04
CA ILE A 246 9.11 0.69 21.29
C ILE A 246 8.56 0.24 19.94
N ASP A 247 7.42 -0.45 19.91
CA ASP A 247 6.84 -0.93 18.65
C ASP A 247 6.45 0.22 17.72
N ILE A 248 5.86 1.30 18.26
CA ILE A 248 5.56 2.53 17.52
C ILE A 248 6.82 3.10 16.88
N PHE A 249 7.91 3.23 17.63
CA PHE A 249 9.18 3.75 17.12
C PHE A 249 9.73 2.87 16.01
N PHE A 250 9.78 1.55 16.21
CA PHE A 250 10.35 0.62 15.24
C PHE A 250 9.51 0.52 13.96
N ILE A 251 8.17 0.53 14.06
CA ILE A 251 7.30 0.58 12.87
C ILE A 251 7.51 1.89 12.11
N THR A 252 7.45 3.04 12.80
CA THR A 252 7.61 4.34 12.18
C THR A 252 8.97 4.45 11.48
N ALA A 253 10.05 4.02 12.13
CA ALA A 253 11.40 4.03 11.58
C ALA A 253 11.52 3.07 10.38
N ALA A 254 10.97 1.84 10.45
CA ALA A 254 10.99 0.90 9.34
C ALA A 254 10.29 1.46 8.10
N LEU A 255 9.12 2.08 8.29
CA LEU A 255 8.38 2.72 7.20
C LEU A 255 9.11 3.95 6.65
N MET A 256 9.68 4.77 7.54
CA MET A 256 10.39 6.00 7.16
C MET A 256 11.66 5.70 6.36
N VAL A 257 12.54 4.86 6.87
CA VAL A 257 13.79 4.54 6.18
C VAL A 257 13.58 3.58 5.01
N GLY A 258 12.59 2.69 5.12
CA GLY A 258 12.19 1.80 4.03
C GLY A 258 11.73 2.55 2.79
N THR A 259 10.99 3.63 2.97
CA THR A 259 10.62 4.56 1.90
C THR A 259 11.85 5.01 1.09
N ALA A 260 12.92 5.39 1.78
CA ALA A 260 14.15 5.86 1.14
C ALA A 260 14.95 4.72 0.45
N GLY A 261 14.56 3.47 0.68
CA GLY A 261 15.11 2.28 0.02
C GLY A 261 14.22 1.66 -1.07
N LEU A 262 13.03 2.21 -1.34
CA LEU A 262 12.09 1.63 -2.31
C LEU A 262 12.53 1.85 -3.76
N PRO A 263 12.79 0.77 -4.53
CA PRO A 263 13.32 0.91 -5.88
C PRO A 263 12.41 1.66 -6.85
N HIS A 264 11.08 1.43 -6.82
CA HIS A 264 10.12 2.07 -7.73
C HIS A 264 9.96 3.57 -7.46
N VAL A 265 10.17 4.03 -6.24
CA VAL A 265 10.16 5.46 -5.89
C VAL A 265 11.48 6.12 -6.32
N ILE A 266 12.60 5.44 -6.10
CA ILE A 266 13.93 5.95 -6.45
C ILE A 266 14.05 6.19 -7.96
N VAL A 267 13.52 5.31 -8.79
CA VAL A 267 13.60 5.43 -10.27
C VAL A 267 12.96 6.72 -10.78
N ARG A 268 12.01 7.31 -10.05
CA ARG A 268 11.36 8.57 -10.41
C ARG A 268 12.30 9.76 -10.47
N PHE A 269 13.41 9.73 -9.75
CA PHE A 269 14.42 10.78 -9.83
C PHE A 269 15.26 10.71 -11.10
N PHE A 270 15.26 9.56 -11.80
CA PHE A 270 15.98 9.40 -13.07
C PHE A 270 15.16 9.86 -14.29
N THR A 271 13.83 10.00 -14.15
CA THR A 271 12.92 10.37 -15.24
C THR A 271 12.94 11.85 -15.62
N VAL A 272 13.47 12.72 -14.76
CA VAL A 272 13.53 14.17 -14.99
C VAL A 272 14.91 14.62 -15.53
N PRO A 273 15.00 15.75 -16.29
CA PRO A 273 16.25 16.13 -16.96
C PRO A 273 17.40 16.48 -16.02
N LYS A 274 17.14 17.22 -14.94
CA LYS A 274 18.18 17.86 -14.10
C LYS A 274 17.98 17.56 -12.62
N VAL A 275 19.04 17.67 -11.83
CA VAL A 275 19.00 17.55 -10.36
C VAL A 275 18.04 18.57 -9.73
N ARG A 276 18.00 19.80 -10.27
CA ARG A 276 17.02 20.82 -9.84
C ARG A 276 15.59 20.35 -10.05
N ASP A 277 15.31 19.74 -11.20
CA ASP A 277 13.97 19.25 -11.56
C ASP A 277 13.54 18.07 -10.66
N ALA A 278 14.49 17.22 -10.24
CA ALA A 278 14.23 16.17 -9.26
C ALA A 278 13.79 16.74 -7.90
N ARG A 279 14.42 17.83 -7.42
CA ARG A 279 14.02 18.50 -6.18
C ARG A 279 12.64 19.16 -6.29
N ILE A 280 12.39 19.87 -7.39
CA ILE A 280 11.09 20.51 -7.64
C ILE A 280 9.98 19.46 -7.73
N SER A 281 10.22 18.38 -8.46
CA SER A 281 9.30 17.24 -8.59
C SER A 281 9.00 16.60 -7.24
N ALA A 282 10.01 16.41 -6.38
CA ALA A 282 9.82 15.90 -5.03
C ALA A 282 8.94 16.82 -4.17
N GLY A 283 9.12 18.14 -4.30
CA GLY A 283 8.26 19.13 -3.62
C GLY A 283 6.81 19.04 -4.08
N TYR A 284 6.56 18.94 -5.39
CA TYR A 284 5.21 18.72 -5.92
C TYR A 284 4.61 17.41 -5.43
N ALA A 285 5.36 16.31 -5.48
CA ALA A 285 4.89 15.02 -5.00
C ALA A 285 4.49 15.08 -3.52
N LEU A 286 5.31 15.72 -2.67
CA LEU A 286 5.01 15.88 -1.24
C LEU A 286 3.73 16.68 -1.02
N LEU A 287 3.52 17.78 -1.76
CA LEU A 287 2.28 18.56 -1.70
C LEU A 287 1.06 17.70 -2.07
N PHE A 288 1.15 16.95 -3.15
CA PHE A 288 0.08 16.12 -3.65
C PHE A 288 -0.24 14.93 -2.73
N ILE A 289 0.77 14.33 -2.11
CA ILE A 289 0.62 13.30 -1.09
C ILE A 289 -0.04 13.88 0.17
N ALA A 290 0.35 15.07 0.60
CA ALA A 290 -0.18 15.71 1.79
C ALA A 290 -1.70 15.96 1.71
N LEU A 291 -2.24 16.24 0.54
CA LEU A 291 -3.69 16.44 0.35
C LEU A 291 -4.51 15.22 0.80
N LEU A 292 -4.08 14.01 0.44
CA LEU A 292 -4.74 12.77 0.85
C LEU A 292 -4.40 12.42 2.31
N TYR A 293 -3.11 12.46 2.67
CA TYR A 293 -2.65 11.96 3.96
C TYR A 293 -3.14 12.79 5.13
N THR A 294 -3.29 14.11 4.98
CA THR A 294 -3.87 14.95 6.03
C THR A 294 -5.39 14.76 6.19
N ALA A 295 -6.08 14.30 5.15
CA ALA A 295 -7.51 13.99 5.22
C ALA A 295 -7.80 12.58 5.76
N ALA A 296 -6.84 11.65 5.69
CA ALA A 296 -7.05 10.25 6.05
C ALA A 296 -7.50 10.01 7.52
N PRO A 297 -6.96 10.71 8.55
CA PRO A 297 -7.45 10.57 9.92
C PRO A 297 -8.92 11.02 10.08
N ALA A 298 -9.33 12.07 9.37
CA ALA A 298 -10.72 12.52 9.35
C ALA A 298 -11.63 11.47 8.72
N VAL A 299 -11.26 10.95 7.54
CA VAL A 299 -12.00 9.86 6.87
C VAL A 299 -12.13 8.64 7.77
N ALA A 300 -11.05 8.28 8.47
CA ALA A 300 -11.04 7.15 9.40
C ALA A 300 -12.02 7.32 10.57
N SER A 301 -12.01 8.49 11.21
CA SER A 301 -12.90 8.79 12.34
C SER A 301 -14.36 8.88 11.90
N PHE A 302 -14.65 9.53 10.79
CA PHE A 302 -16.00 9.58 10.20
C PHE A 302 -16.52 8.18 9.90
N ALA A 303 -15.71 7.36 9.22
CA ALA A 303 -16.07 5.99 8.88
C ALA A 303 -16.35 5.14 10.13
N ARG A 304 -15.54 5.30 11.17
CA ARG A 304 -15.71 4.56 12.42
C ARG A 304 -16.99 4.92 13.15
N VAL A 305 -17.30 6.20 13.29
CA VAL A 305 -18.55 6.66 13.91
C VAL A 305 -19.77 6.19 13.12
N ASN A 306 -19.75 6.35 11.80
CA ASN A 306 -20.84 5.93 10.94
C ASN A 306 -21.08 4.42 11.01
N LEU A 307 -20.00 3.63 10.98
CA LEU A 307 -20.07 2.18 11.12
C LEU A 307 -20.73 1.77 12.43
N ILE A 308 -20.21 2.24 13.58
CA ILE A 308 -20.72 1.87 14.90
C ILE A 308 -22.20 2.23 15.01
N LYS A 309 -22.60 3.47 14.67
CA LYS A 309 -24.00 3.91 14.72
C LYS A 309 -24.95 3.08 13.84
N THR A 310 -24.42 2.44 12.79
CA THR A 310 -25.24 1.69 11.83
C THR A 310 -25.38 0.22 12.22
N VAL A 311 -24.34 -0.38 12.80
CA VAL A 311 -24.32 -1.82 13.05
C VAL A 311 -24.68 -2.21 14.47
N GLU A 312 -24.39 -1.36 15.48
CA GLU A 312 -24.61 -1.70 16.87
C GLU A 312 -26.10 -1.84 17.21
N ASN A 313 -26.48 -3.00 17.77
CA ASN A 313 -27.85 -3.37 18.11
C ASN A 313 -28.84 -3.37 16.92
N ALA A 314 -28.34 -3.34 15.68
CA ALA A 314 -29.19 -3.40 14.50
C ALA A 314 -29.74 -4.82 14.30
N GLU A 315 -31.04 -4.94 13.99
CA GLU A 315 -31.61 -6.22 13.56
C GLU A 315 -30.97 -6.64 12.23
N TYR A 316 -30.39 -7.84 12.17
CA TYR A 316 -29.67 -8.29 10.95
C TYR A 316 -30.56 -8.27 9.70
N LYS A 317 -31.83 -8.64 9.82
CA LYS A 317 -32.78 -8.61 8.69
C LYS A 317 -33.06 -7.22 8.15
N LYS A 318 -32.89 -6.19 8.99
CA LYS A 318 -33.13 -4.78 8.64
C LYS A 318 -31.85 -4.03 8.29
N THR A 319 -30.70 -4.71 8.24
CA THR A 319 -29.46 -4.07 7.85
C THR A 319 -29.55 -3.47 6.46
N PRO A 320 -28.94 -2.29 6.22
CA PRO A 320 -28.92 -1.66 4.91
C PRO A 320 -28.27 -2.55 3.84
N SER A 321 -28.60 -2.31 2.58
CA SER A 321 -28.09 -3.09 1.45
C SER A 321 -26.56 -3.15 1.38
N TRP A 322 -25.86 -2.06 1.79
CA TRP A 322 -24.42 -2.03 1.81
C TRP A 322 -23.83 -3.14 2.69
N PHE A 323 -24.41 -3.43 3.85
CA PHE A 323 -23.94 -4.47 4.75
C PHE A 323 -23.95 -5.85 4.06
N LYS A 324 -25.07 -6.20 3.44
CA LYS A 324 -25.22 -7.48 2.72
C LYS A 324 -24.33 -7.57 1.49
N ASN A 325 -24.12 -6.44 0.80
CA ASN A 325 -23.21 -6.38 -0.34
C ASN A 325 -21.78 -6.69 0.09
N TRP A 326 -21.30 -6.10 1.20
CA TRP A 326 -19.96 -6.38 1.73
C TRP A 326 -19.84 -7.77 2.36
N GLU A 327 -20.91 -8.33 2.93
CA GLU A 327 -20.96 -9.72 3.37
C GLU A 327 -20.80 -10.69 2.18
N ASN A 328 -21.44 -10.41 1.06
CA ASN A 328 -21.32 -11.22 -0.16
C ASN A 328 -19.89 -11.26 -0.72
N THR A 329 -19.09 -10.25 -0.46
CA THR A 329 -17.67 -10.21 -0.86
C THR A 329 -16.71 -10.90 0.14
N ASN A 330 -17.23 -11.56 1.18
CA ASN A 330 -16.45 -12.22 2.22
C ASN A 330 -15.60 -11.24 3.09
N LEU A 331 -16.05 -9.99 3.21
CA LEU A 331 -15.33 -8.94 3.96
C LEU A 331 -16.09 -8.50 5.22
N ILE A 332 -17.32 -8.92 5.38
CA ILE A 332 -18.12 -8.86 6.61
C ILE A 332 -18.63 -10.26 6.93
N ALA A 333 -18.59 -10.66 8.19
CA ALA A 333 -19.21 -11.89 8.68
C ALA A 333 -19.88 -11.63 10.03
N TRP A 334 -21.07 -12.17 10.19
CA TRP A 334 -21.83 -12.08 11.43
C TRP A 334 -22.22 -13.47 11.92
N VAL A 335 -22.30 -13.65 13.23
CA VAL A 335 -22.81 -14.85 13.88
C VAL A 335 -23.67 -14.45 15.07
N ASP A 336 -24.92 -14.88 15.07
CA ASP A 336 -25.84 -14.68 16.19
C ASP A 336 -25.50 -15.64 17.34
N LYS A 337 -24.75 -15.19 18.35
CA LYS A 337 -24.32 -16.03 19.47
C LYS A 337 -25.38 -16.19 20.54
N ASN A 338 -26.17 -15.14 20.75
CA ASN A 338 -27.21 -15.07 21.79
C ASN A 338 -28.62 -15.42 21.26
N LYS A 339 -28.76 -15.56 19.93
CA LYS A 339 -29.99 -15.90 19.21
C LYS A 339 -31.11 -14.84 19.34
N ASP A 340 -30.72 -13.55 19.34
CA ASP A 340 -31.66 -12.43 19.40
C ASP A 340 -31.90 -11.75 18.05
N GLY A 341 -31.21 -12.19 16.99
CA GLY A 341 -31.31 -11.66 15.63
C GLY A 341 -30.71 -10.24 15.45
N LYS A 342 -29.97 -9.73 16.43
CA LYS A 342 -29.34 -8.42 16.42
C LYS A 342 -27.83 -8.55 16.34
N ILE A 343 -27.18 -7.49 15.86
CA ILE A 343 -25.73 -7.45 15.75
C ILE A 343 -25.14 -6.86 17.03
N GLN A 344 -24.42 -7.66 17.81
CA GLN A 344 -23.60 -7.18 18.92
C GLN A 344 -22.19 -6.91 18.42
N TYR A 345 -21.82 -5.63 18.42
CA TYR A 345 -20.49 -5.20 17.99
C TYR A 345 -19.67 -4.72 19.19
N PHE A 346 -18.69 -5.52 19.61
CA PHE A 346 -17.85 -5.27 20.77
C PHE A 346 -16.37 -5.50 20.49
N ALA A 347 -15.52 -5.13 21.43
CA ALA A 347 -14.10 -5.47 21.39
C ALA A 347 -13.89 -6.99 21.41
N GLY A 348 -12.88 -7.43 20.67
CA GLY A 348 -12.53 -8.86 20.55
C GLY A 348 -12.84 -9.43 19.17
N LYS A 349 -12.44 -10.68 18.97
CA LYS A 349 -12.66 -11.39 17.70
C LYS A 349 -14.00 -12.12 17.73
N ALA A 350 -14.81 -11.97 16.69
CA ALA A 350 -16.05 -12.74 16.55
C ALA A 350 -15.81 -14.24 16.33
N PHE A 351 -14.73 -14.57 15.60
CA PHE A 351 -14.39 -15.94 15.19
C PHE A 351 -12.94 -16.29 15.56
N SER A 352 -12.65 -17.59 15.68
CA SER A 352 -11.31 -18.13 15.81
C SER A 352 -10.55 -18.02 14.47
N GLY A 353 -9.81 -16.92 14.28
CA GLY A 353 -9.07 -16.63 13.06
C GLY A 353 -9.86 -15.77 12.06
N LYS A 354 -9.34 -15.65 10.82
CA LYS A 354 -10.02 -14.97 9.73
C LYS A 354 -11.17 -15.82 9.21
N PRO A 355 -12.39 -15.27 9.01
CA PRO A 355 -13.54 -16.05 8.56
C PRO A 355 -13.29 -16.77 7.23
N LYS A 356 -13.62 -18.04 7.19
CA LYS A 356 -13.67 -18.87 6.00
C LYS A 356 -15.14 -19.10 5.66
N PHE A 357 -15.58 -18.49 4.58
CA PHE A 357 -17.01 -18.47 4.20
C PHE A 357 -17.41 -19.78 3.52
N LEU A 358 -18.63 -20.22 3.83
CA LEU A 358 -19.30 -21.35 3.21
C LEU A 358 -20.31 -20.85 2.17
N GLU A 359 -20.67 -21.72 1.23
CA GLU A 359 -21.75 -21.45 0.26
C GLU A 359 -23.15 -21.44 0.89
N MET A 360 -23.26 -21.78 2.17
CA MET A 360 -24.50 -21.90 2.91
C MET A 360 -24.88 -20.59 3.61
N ARG A 361 -26.20 -20.36 3.73
CA ARG A 361 -26.77 -19.29 4.55
C ARG A 361 -27.41 -19.84 5.80
N GLY A 362 -27.45 -19.04 6.86
CA GLY A 362 -28.08 -19.37 8.12
C GLY A 362 -29.57 -18.99 8.16
N SER A 363 -30.17 -19.11 9.35
CA SER A 363 -31.62 -18.89 9.57
C SER A 363 -32.05 -17.45 9.35
N GLU A 364 -31.17 -16.50 9.59
CA GLU A 364 -31.43 -15.06 9.38
C GLU A 364 -31.07 -14.60 7.94
N GLY A 365 -30.47 -15.50 7.14
CA GLY A 365 -30.01 -15.25 5.79
C GLY A 365 -28.53 -14.83 5.72
N GLU A 366 -27.82 -14.84 6.85
CA GLU A 366 -26.39 -14.55 6.98
C GLU A 366 -25.53 -15.60 6.26
N ARG A 367 -24.36 -15.22 5.78
CA ARG A 367 -23.38 -16.16 5.24
C ARG A 367 -22.70 -16.92 6.37
N LYS A 368 -22.77 -18.26 6.31
CA LYS A 368 -22.09 -19.11 7.30
C LYS A 368 -20.58 -19.12 7.09
N VAL A 369 -19.85 -19.25 8.20
CA VAL A 369 -18.42 -19.44 8.22
C VAL A 369 -18.05 -20.75 8.90
N GLU A 370 -16.94 -21.36 8.47
CA GLU A 370 -16.43 -22.61 9.03
C GLU A 370 -15.85 -22.41 10.45
N ASN A 371 -15.31 -21.21 10.71
CA ASN A 371 -14.63 -20.90 11.96
C ASN A 371 -15.58 -20.96 13.17
N THR A 372 -15.07 -21.51 14.28
CA THR A 372 -15.78 -21.52 15.54
C THR A 372 -15.95 -20.08 16.08
N PRO A 373 -17.16 -19.68 16.50
CA PRO A 373 -17.36 -18.43 17.24
C PRO A 373 -16.53 -18.41 18.54
N THR A 374 -16.04 -17.25 18.91
CA THR A 374 -15.32 -17.06 20.18
C THR A 374 -16.30 -16.92 21.35
N GLY A 375 -15.80 -17.06 22.60
CA GLY A 375 -16.62 -16.93 23.81
C GLY A 375 -16.92 -15.49 24.27
N ASN A 376 -16.44 -14.45 23.55
CA ASN A 376 -16.75 -13.06 23.88
C ASN A 376 -18.09 -12.59 23.27
N SER A 377 -18.54 -11.38 23.64
CA SER A 377 -19.82 -10.83 23.20
C SER A 377 -19.81 -10.29 21.76
N ASN A 378 -18.65 -10.16 21.11
CA ASN A 378 -18.58 -9.63 19.75
C ASN A 378 -19.05 -10.69 18.73
N GLU A 379 -19.98 -10.32 17.88
CA GLU A 379 -20.59 -11.18 16.86
C GLU A 379 -20.18 -10.80 15.43
N LEU A 380 -19.54 -9.63 15.26
CA LEU A 380 -19.29 -9.06 13.95
C LEU A 380 -17.80 -9.04 13.62
N TYR A 381 -17.46 -9.56 12.45
CA TYR A 381 -16.17 -9.40 11.81
C TYR A 381 -16.29 -8.41 10.66
N ILE A 382 -15.37 -7.46 10.57
CA ILE A 382 -15.25 -6.49 9.48
C ILE A 382 -13.80 -6.45 9.03
N ASP A 383 -13.56 -6.67 7.74
CA ASP A 383 -12.23 -6.47 7.14
C ASP A 383 -11.92 -4.97 7.09
N ARG A 384 -10.75 -4.58 7.57
CA ARG A 384 -10.34 -3.17 7.67
C ARG A 384 -10.26 -2.46 6.32
N ASP A 385 -9.97 -3.23 5.27
CA ASP A 385 -9.79 -2.69 3.91
C ASP A 385 -11.10 -2.21 3.27
N ILE A 386 -12.29 -2.43 3.89
CA ILE A 386 -13.54 -1.91 3.35
C ILE A 386 -13.83 -0.45 3.77
N MET A 387 -13.21 0.05 4.83
CA MET A 387 -13.67 1.27 5.53
C MET A 387 -13.76 2.51 4.63
N VAL A 388 -12.76 2.75 3.79
CA VAL A 388 -12.79 3.89 2.85
C VAL A 388 -13.81 3.68 1.75
N LEU A 389 -13.89 2.45 1.23
CA LEU A 389 -14.77 2.10 0.11
C LEU A 389 -16.25 2.06 0.52
N ALA A 390 -16.54 1.57 1.74
CA ALA A 390 -17.90 1.46 2.28
C ALA A 390 -18.42 2.76 2.89
N ASN A 391 -17.54 3.67 3.35
CA ASN A 391 -17.96 4.87 4.05
C ASN A 391 -18.96 5.75 3.29
N PRO A 392 -18.82 5.98 1.96
CA PRO A 392 -19.84 6.71 1.19
C PRO A 392 -21.19 6.00 1.15
N GLU A 393 -21.21 4.67 1.12
CA GLU A 393 -22.45 3.87 1.18
C GLU A 393 -23.09 3.94 2.56
N ILE A 394 -22.30 3.81 3.62
CA ILE A 394 -22.74 3.91 5.03
C ILE A 394 -23.31 5.29 5.30
N ALA A 395 -22.69 6.34 4.77
CA ALA A 395 -23.14 7.73 4.91
C ALA A 395 -24.32 8.09 4.00
N GLY A 396 -24.79 7.19 3.15
CA GLY A 396 -25.92 7.42 2.24
C GLY A 396 -25.63 8.44 1.13
N LEU A 397 -24.38 8.56 0.68
CA LEU A 397 -24.00 9.47 -0.39
C LEU A 397 -24.57 9.04 -1.75
N PRO A 398 -24.70 9.96 -2.71
CA PRO A 398 -25.20 9.65 -4.05
C PRO A 398 -24.37 8.56 -4.75
N ASN A 399 -25.04 7.71 -5.54
CA ASN A 399 -24.41 6.57 -6.21
C ASN A 399 -23.19 6.93 -7.08
N TRP A 400 -23.16 8.12 -7.67
CA TRP A 400 -22.00 8.57 -8.46
C TRP A 400 -20.74 8.80 -7.59
N VAL A 401 -20.90 9.20 -6.32
CA VAL A 401 -19.78 9.34 -5.38
C VAL A 401 -19.21 7.96 -5.05
N ILE A 402 -20.09 6.98 -4.81
CA ILE A 402 -19.69 5.60 -4.54
C ILE A 402 -18.92 5.03 -5.74
N ALA A 403 -19.43 5.20 -6.96
CA ALA A 403 -18.76 4.78 -8.19
C ALA A 403 -17.41 5.48 -8.42
N LEU A 404 -17.32 6.77 -8.08
CA LEU A 404 -16.07 7.53 -8.15
C LEU A 404 -15.01 6.94 -7.20
N VAL A 405 -15.39 6.55 -5.97
CA VAL A 405 -14.46 5.91 -5.01
C VAL A 405 -13.94 4.58 -5.53
N ALA A 406 -14.78 3.80 -6.20
CA ALA A 406 -14.36 2.55 -6.85
C ALA A 406 -13.28 2.82 -7.93
N ALA A 407 -13.51 3.79 -8.81
CA ALA A 407 -12.54 4.18 -9.82
C ALA A 407 -11.23 4.70 -9.21
N GLY A 408 -11.30 5.47 -8.11
CA GLY A 408 -10.14 5.96 -7.37
C GLY A 408 -9.34 4.87 -6.70
N GLY A 409 -10.00 3.90 -6.07
CA GLY A 409 -9.36 2.74 -5.44
C GLY A 409 -8.59 1.89 -6.47
N LEU A 410 -9.17 1.69 -7.66
CA LEU A 410 -8.49 1.02 -8.78
C LEU A 410 -7.32 1.85 -9.31
N ALA A 411 -7.49 3.16 -9.50
CA ALA A 411 -6.41 4.04 -9.93
C ALA A 411 -5.22 3.97 -8.96
N ALA A 412 -5.47 4.02 -7.66
CA ALA A 412 -4.44 3.93 -6.62
C ALA A 412 -3.70 2.58 -6.63
N ALA A 413 -4.43 1.47 -6.71
CA ALA A 413 -3.83 0.14 -6.72
C ALA A 413 -3.02 -0.14 -8.00
N LEU A 414 -3.58 0.22 -9.16
CA LEU A 414 -2.98 -0.08 -10.45
C LEU A 414 -1.80 0.83 -10.79
N SER A 415 -1.79 2.11 -10.32
CA SER A 415 -0.64 3.01 -10.52
C SER A 415 0.63 2.47 -9.89
N THR A 416 0.54 2.06 -8.63
CA THR A 416 1.68 1.50 -7.89
C THR A 416 2.07 0.11 -8.40
N ALA A 417 1.08 -0.73 -8.73
CA ALA A 417 1.35 -2.05 -9.30
C ALA A 417 2.19 -1.95 -10.58
N ALA A 418 1.85 -1.00 -11.47
CA ALA A 418 2.59 -0.79 -12.70
C ALA A 418 4.05 -0.38 -12.47
N GLY A 419 4.30 0.54 -11.54
CA GLY A 419 5.65 0.97 -11.15
C GLY A 419 6.49 -0.19 -10.60
N LEU A 420 5.91 -1.01 -9.72
CA LEU A 420 6.57 -2.18 -9.14
C LEU A 420 6.90 -3.24 -10.18
N LEU A 421 5.94 -3.55 -11.07
CA LEU A 421 6.13 -4.53 -12.13
C LEU A 421 7.20 -4.10 -13.15
N LEU A 422 7.27 -2.80 -13.43
CA LEU A 422 8.32 -2.26 -14.29
C LEU A 422 9.69 -2.42 -13.63
N VAL A 423 9.82 -2.14 -12.34
CA VAL A 423 11.08 -2.32 -11.59
C VAL A 423 11.51 -3.78 -11.57
N ILE A 424 10.60 -4.71 -11.32
CA ILE A 424 10.88 -6.16 -11.40
C ILE A 424 11.39 -6.52 -12.82
N SER A 425 10.65 -6.09 -13.83
CA SER A 425 10.96 -6.33 -15.24
C SER A 425 12.33 -5.77 -15.63
N THR A 426 12.63 -4.55 -15.25
CA THR A 426 13.91 -3.86 -15.53
C THR A 426 15.07 -4.56 -14.82
N SER A 427 14.89 -4.93 -13.55
CA SER A 427 15.93 -5.62 -12.77
C SER A 427 16.28 -6.98 -13.37
N VAL A 428 15.30 -7.70 -13.91
CA VAL A 428 15.56 -8.98 -14.58
C VAL A 428 16.18 -8.76 -15.96
N SER A 429 15.59 -7.92 -16.81
CA SER A 429 16.03 -7.76 -18.21
C SER A 429 17.34 -6.98 -18.33
N HIS A 430 17.44 -5.85 -17.65
CA HIS A 430 18.62 -4.99 -17.72
C HIS A 430 19.74 -5.47 -16.78
N ASP A 431 19.44 -5.56 -15.46
CA ASP A 431 20.48 -5.79 -14.47
C ASP A 431 21.03 -7.22 -14.47
N LEU A 432 20.17 -8.24 -14.71
CA LEU A 432 20.64 -9.63 -14.82
C LEU A 432 20.98 -10.01 -16.24
N LEU A 433 20.00 -9.95 -17.17
CA LEU A 433 20.23 -10.52 -18.50
C LEU A 433 21.26 -9.69 -19.27
N LYS A 434 21.05 -8.41 -19.50
CA LYS A 434 21.96 -7.59 -20.32
C LYS A 434 23.31 -7.35 -19.65
N LYS A 435 23.33 -7.01 -18.37
CA LYS A 435 24.60 -6.63 -17.69
C LYS A 435 25.47 -7.81 -17.29
N ILE A 436 24.90 -9.02 -17.10
CA ILE A 436 25.62 -10.16 -16.56
C ILE A 436 25.67 -11.34 -17.53
N PHE A 437 24.51 -11.84 -17.96
CA PHE A 437 24.43 -13.12 -18.69
C PHE A 437 24.52 -12.99 -20.20
N LEU A 438 23.86 -12.00 -20.81
CA LEU A 438 23.70 -11.85 -22.25
C LEU A 438 24.12 -10.45 -22.69
N LYS A 439 25.42 -10.14 -22.58
CA LYS A 439 25.94 -8.78 -22.78
C LYS A 439 25.73 -8.21 -24.19
N ASP A 440 25.64 -9.09 -25.20
CA ASP A 440 25.55 -8.73 -26.60
C ASP A 440 24.10 -8.67 -27.15
N ILE A 441 23.08 -8.72 -26.28
CA ILE A 441 21.68 -8.61 -26.74
C ILE A 441 21.39 -7.23 -27.29
N THR A 442 20.58 -7.20 -28.36
CA THR A 442 20.08 -5.96 -28.95
C THR A 442 19.01 -5.33 -28.08
N ASP A 443 18.79 -4.03 -28.22
CA ASP A 443 17.72 -3.31 -27.49
C ASP A 443 16.33 -3.92 -27.71
N ARG A 444 16.06 -4.46 -28.90
CA ARG A 444 14.82 -5.16 -29.21
C ARG A 444 14.67 -6.46 -28.41
N GLN A 445 15.74 -7.22 -28.26
CA GLN A 445 15.75 -8.44 -27.45
C GLN A 445 15.62 -8.11 -25.96
N GLU A 446 16.32 -7.07 -25.48
CA GLU A 446 16.20 -6.59 -24.10
C GLU A 446 14.76 -6.19 -23.77
N LEU A 447 14.09 -5.41 -24.63
CA LEU A 447 12.68 -5.04 -24.47
C LEU A 447 11.74 -6.26 -24.50
N PHE A 448 12.05 -7.27 -25.31
CA PHE A 448 11.29 -8.53 -25.32
C PHE A 448 11.40 -9.25 -23.96
N PHE A 449 12.63 -9.41 -23.44
CA PHE A 449 12.84 -10.01 -22.14
C PHE A 449 12.20 -9.20 -21.00
N ALA A 450 12.24 -7.87 -21.07
CA ALA A 450 11.54 -7.01 -20.12
C ALA A 450 10.03 -7.27 -20.08
N ARG A 451 9.41 -7.38 -21.25
CA ARG A 451 7.98 -7.67 -21.36
C ARG A 451 7.61 -9.07 -20.86
N VAL A 452 8.41 -10.06 -21.17
CA VAL A 452 8.22 -11.44 -20.67
C VAL A 452 8.37 -11.48 -19.14
N SER A 453 9.39 -10.82 -18.60
CA SER A 453 9.60 -10.71 -17.15
C SER A 453 8.44 -10.02 -16.45
N ALA A 454 7.90 -8.94 -17.05
CA ALA A 454 6.71 -8.25 -16.51
C ALA A 454 5.48 -9.18 -16.51
N ALA A 455 5.26 -9.95 -17.58
CA ALA A 455 4.15 -10.90 -17.64
C ALA A 455 4.24 -11.96 -16.54
N PHE A 456 5.44 -12.49 -16.31
CA PHE A 456 5.68 -13.48 -15.27
C PHE A 456 5.50 -12.89 -13.87
N ALA A 457 5.98 -11.65 -13.67
CA ALA A 457 5.81 -10.92 -12.42
C ALA A 457 4.33 -10.67 -12.08
N ILE A 458 3.51 -10.33 -13.09
CA ILE A 458 2.07 -10.14 -12.94
C ILE A 458 1.39 -11.44 -12.49
N ALA A 459 1.77 -12.59 -13.08
CA ALA A 459 1.19 -13.88 -12.70
C ALA A 459 1.48 -14.23 -11.23
N ILE A 460 2.73 -14.05 -10.79
CA ILE A 460 3.12 -14.26 -9.38
C ILE A 460 2.38 -13.28 -8.47
N ALA A 461 2.32 -12.00 -8.84
CA ALA A 461 1.62 -10.97 -8.05
C ALA A 461 0.13 -11.28 -7.92
N GLY A 462 -0.50 -11.77 -8.99
CA GLY A 462 -1.90 -12.19 -8.97
C GLY A 462 -2.16 -13.35 -8.01
N TYR A 463 -1.29 -14.35 -8.00
CA TYR A 463 -1.38 -15.46 -7.04
C TYR A 463 -1.40 -14.93 -5.59
N PHE A 464 -0.47 -14.05 -5.22
CA PHE A 464 -0.44 -13.45 -3.88
C PHE A 464 -1.57 -12.45 -3.64
N GLY A 465 -2.16 -11.88 -4.67
CA GLY A 465 -3.37 -11.06 -4.57
C GLY A 465 -4.60 -11.88 -4.19
N ILE A 466 -4.69 -13.11 -4.69
CA ILE A 466 -5.77 -14.06 -4.36
C ILE A 466 -5.55 -14.66 -2.95
N TYR A 467 -4.31 -15.01 -2.61
CA TYR A 467 -3.91 -15.61 -1.33
C TYR A 467 -2.99 -14.67 -0.51
N PRO A 468 -3.49 -13.52 -0.03
CA PRO A 468 -2.65 -12.51 0.60
C PRO A 468 -2.21 -12.93 2.00
N PRO A 469 -0.97 -12.62 2.40
CA PRO A 469 -0.44 -12.93 3.73
C PRO A 469 -0.98 -12.02 4.85
N GLY A 470 -1.78 -11.02 4.51
CA GLY A 470 -2.36 -10.07 5.46
C GLY A 470 -3.30 -9.08 4.78
N PHE A 471 -3.76 -8.06 5.52
CA PHE A 471 -4.48 -6.93 4.93
C PHE A 471 -3.51 -6.01 4.16
N VAL A 472 -4.05 -5.18 3.26
CA VAL A 472 -3.23 -4.49 2.25
C VAL A 472 -2.07 -3.69 2.86
N ALA A 473 -2.33 -2.81 3.82
CA ALA A 473 -1.26 -1.97 4.39
C ALA A 473 -0.24 -2.76 5.22
N GLN A 474 -0.61 -3.88 5.84
CA GLN A 474 0.33 -4.74 6.56
C GLN A 474 1.33 -5.40 5.60
N VAL A 475 0.84 -5.95 4.49
CA VAL A 475 1.70 -6.56 3.47
C VAL A 475 2.66 -5.54 2.89
N VAL A 476 2.15 -4.33 2.64
CA VAL A 476 2.96 -3.21 2.16
C VAL A 476 4.01 -2.79 3.21
N ALA A 477 3.66 -2.73 4.50
CA ALA A 477 4.61 -2.42 5.57
C ALA A 477 5.78 -3.41 5.62
N PHE A 478 5.54 -4.70 5.35
CA PHE A 478 6.63 -5.68 5.23
C PHE A 478 7.59 -5.36 4.10
N ALA A 479 7.11 -4.91 2.95
CA ALA A 479 7.96 -4.49 1.85
C ALA A 479 8.86 -3.30 2.23
N PHE A 480 8.32 -2.33 2.98
CA PHE A 480 9.11 -1.22 3.52
C PHE A 480 10.17 -1.70 4.52
N GLY A 481 9.81 -2.62 5.42
CA GLY A 481 10.76 -3.24 6.34
C GLY A 481 11.91 -3.96 5.62
N LEU A 482 11.60 -4.72 4.56
CA LEU A 482 12.59 -5.38 3.72
C LEU A 482 13.49 -4.37 2.98
N ALA A 483 12.93 -3.28 2.47
CA ALA A 483 13.69 -2.21 1.81
C ALA A 483 14.59 -1.44 2.81
N ALA A 484 14.09 -1.17 4.02
CA ALA A 484 14.86 -0.59 5.11
C ALA A 484 16.08 -1.43 5.45
N ALA A 485 15.87 -2.74 5.57
CA ALA A 485 16.90 -3.69 5.98
C ALA A 485 17.93 -4.00 4.87
N SER A 486 17.56 -3.89 3.60
CA SER A 486 18.44 -4.24 2.48
C SER A 486 19.06 -3.02 1.81
N PHE A 487 18.26 -2.09 1.29
CA PHE A 487 18.75 -1.03 0.40
C PHE A 487 19.19 0.25 1.10
N PHE A 488 18.44 0.71 2.10
CA PHE A 488 18.72 2.00 2.73
C PHE A 488 20.17 2.11 3.24
N PRO A 489 20.71 1.15 4.02
CA PRO A 489 22.10 1.24 4.48
C PRO A 489 23.11 1.29 3.33
N ILE A 490 22.92 0.48 2.31
CA ILE A 490 23.85 0.33 1.20
C ILE A 490 23.86 1.56 0.30
N ILE A 491 22.71 2.18 0.10
CA ILE A 491 22.60 3.45 -0.63
C ILE A 491 23.30 4.58 0.16
N VAL A 492 22.98 4.71 1.45
CA VAL A 492 23.58 5.74 2.32
C VAL A 492 25.10 5.58 2.41
N MET A 493 25.58 4.38 2.71
CA MET A 493 27.02 4.11 2.77
C MET A 493 27.69 4.24 1.39
N GLY A 494 26.97 3.86 0.33
CA GLY A 494 27.46 4.04 -1.04
C GLY A 494 27.68 5.49 -1.42
N ILE A 495 26.83 6.40 -0.93
CA ILE A 495 26.93 7.84 -1.19
C ILE A 495 27.96 8.51 -0.26
N PHE A 496 27.93 8.22 1.04
CA PHE A 496 28.63 9.00 2.05
C PHE A 496 29.91 8.34 2.61
N SER A 497 30.12 7.01 2.39
CA SER A 497 31.31 6.30 2.86
C SER A 497 32.28 6.00 1.74
N LYS A 498 33.52 6.54 1.85
CA LYS A 498 34.60 6.23 0.92
C LYS A 498 35.19 4.83 1.13
N ARG A 499 35.07 4.29 2.34
CA ARG A 499 35.66 3.00 2.74
C ARG A 499 34.79 1.81 2.41
N MET A 500 33.48 1.98 2.25
CA MET A 500 32.56 0.87 2.00
C MET A 500 32.94 0.14 0.71
N ASN A 501 33.20 -1.15 0.83
CA ASN A 501 33.58 -2.04 -0.26
C ASN A 501 32.46 -3.03 -0.63
N LYS A 502 32.69 -3.85 -1.66
CA LYS A 502 31.70 -4.80 -2.17
C LYS A 502 31.36 -5.89 -1.17
N GLU A 503 32.35 -6.40 -0.40
CA GLU A 503 32.19 -7.47 0.57
C GLU A 503 31.26 -7.01 1.72
N GLY A 504 31.49 -5.79 2.23
CA GLY A 504 30.63 -5.18 3.22
C GLY A 504 29.21 -4.97 2.71
N ALA A 505 29.06 -4.45 1.50
CA ALA A 505 27.75 -4.21 0.89
C ALA A 505 26.95 -5.52 0.70
N ILE A 506 27.58 -6.56 0.15
CA ILE A 506 26.96 -7.87 -0.07
C ILE A 506 26.52 -8.50 1.27
N SER A 507 27.43 -8.56 2.25
CA SER A 507 27.17 -9.16 3.55
C SER A 507 26.04 -8.45 4.29
N GLY A 508 26.03 -7.10 4.24
CA GLY A 508 24.97 -6.31 4.87
C GLY A 508 23.60 -6.52 4.26
N MET A 509 23.50 -6.48 2.91
CA MET A 509 22.24 -6.74 2.21
C MET A 509 21.68 -8.13 2.54
N ILE A 510 22.52 -9.17 2.50
CA ILE A 510 22.10 -10.55 2.80
C ILE A 510 21.63 -10.66 4.26
N THR A 511 22.42 -10.13 5.22
CA THR A 511 22.05 -10.19 6.63
C THR A 511 20.75 -9.47 6.93
N GLY A 512 20.61 -8.24 6.46
CA GLY A 512 19.41 -7.43 6.69
C GLY A 512 18.16 -8.06 6.08
N LEU A 513 18.24 -8.47 4.80
CA LEU A 513 17.12 -9.11 4.11
C LEU A 513 16.73 -10.43 4.78
N PHE A 514 17.71 -11.31 5.01
CA PHE A 514 17.46 -12.64 5.57
C PHE A 514 16.87 -12.57 6.97
N PHE A 515 17.43 -11.75 7.84
CA PHE A 515 16.92 -11.55 9.21
C PHE A 515 15.47 -11.06 9.19
N THR A 516 15.20 -9.99 8.44
CA THR A 516 13.86 -9.37 8.37
C THR A 516 12.83 -10.32 7.78
N ALA A 517 13.16 -10.96 6.65
CA ALA A 517 12.27 -11.90 5.98
C ALA A 517 11.98 -13.12 6.85
N SER A 518 12.99 -13.70 7.50
CA SER A 518 12.83 -14.86 8.39
C SER A 518 11.91 -14.55 9.56
N TYR A 519 12.04 -13.38 10.18
CA TYR A 519 11.19 -12.95 11.28
C TYR A 519 9.73 -12.79 10.84
N ILE A 520 9.50 -12.10 9.72
CA ILE A 520 8.15 -11.93 9.15
C ILE A 520 7.54 -13.28 8.80
N ILE A 521 8.28 -14.17 8.12
CA ILE A 521 7.81 -15.49 7.72
C ILE A 521 7.47 -16.34 8.96
N TYR A 522 8.29 -16.29 10.00
CA TYR A 522 8.05 -17.05 11.23
C TYR A 522 6.70 -16.68 11.86
N PHE A 523 6.46 -15.39 12.12
CA PHE A 523 5.24 -14.94 12.80
C PHE A 523 4.00 -14.92 11.91
N LYS A 524 4.14 -14.88 10.58
CA LYS A 524 2.98 -14.80 9.69
C LYS A 524 2.58 -16.14 9.07
N PHE A 525 3.53 -17.06 8.89
CA PHE A 525 3.29 -18.31 8.16
C PHE A 525 3.63 -19.56 8.97
N ILE A 526 4.76 -19.57 9.69
CA ILE A 526 5.20 -20.76 10.42
C ILE A 526 4.44 -20.89 11.73
N ASN A 527 4.39 -19.82 12.54
CA ASN A 527 3.73 -19.82 13.84
C ASN A 527 2.85 -18.57 14.06
N PRO A 528 1.73 -18.43 13.32
CA PRO A 528 0.84 -17.28 13.45
C PRO A 528 0.20 -17.14 14.84
N SER A 529 0.08 -18.22 15.59
CA SER A 529 -0.47 -18.22 16.96
C SER A 529 0.45 -17.50 17.96
N ALA A 530 1.76 -17.51 17.71
CA ALA A 530 2.74 -16.79 18.52
C ALA A 530 2.85 -15.29 18.17
N ASN A 531 2.09 -14.80 17.19
CA ASN A 531 2.19 -13.40 16.77
C ASN A 531 1.47 -12.46 17.77
N SER A 532 2.11 -12.25 18.92
CA SER A 532 1.66 -11.36 20.00
C SER A 532 2.84 -10.60 20.60
N ALA A 533 2.56 -9.46 21.24
CA ALA A 533 3.59 -8.60 21.83
C ALA A 533 4.50 -9.32 22.87
N GLU A 534 3.96 -10.31 23.56
CA GLU A 534 4.69 -11.12 24.55
C GLU A 534 5.78 -12.01 23.92
N ASN A 535 5.55 -12.45 22.67
CA ASN A 535 6.45 -13.36 21.95
C ASN A 535 7.39 -12.62 20.99
N TRP A 536 7.15 -11.34 20.72
CA TRP A 536 7.99 -10.56 19.83
C TRP A 536 9.36 -10.26 20.46
N TRP A 537 10.40 -10.44 19.70
CA TRP A 537 11.74 -10.10 20.15
C TRP A 537 11.83 -8.61 20.47
N LEU A 538 12.21 -8.26 21.70
CA LEU A 538 12.24 -6.90 22.24
C LEU A 538 10.89 -6.16 22.15
N GLY A 539 9.77 -6.87 22.02
CA GLY A 539 8.45 -6.27 21.83
C GLY A 539 8.22 -5.63 20.48
N ILE A 540 9.04 -5.97 19.47
CA ILE A 540 8.98 -5.39 18.12
C ILE A 540 8.14 -6.28 17.22
N SER A 541 7.06 -5.74 16.67
CA SER A 541 6.18 -6.44 15.73
C SER A 541 6.88 -6.78 14.41
N PRO A 542 6.34 -7.75 13.63
CA PRO A 542 6.81 -8.02 12.27
C PRO A 542 6.83 -6.80 11.35
N GLU A 543 5.96 -5.82 11.60
CA GLU A 543 5.90 -4.55 10.87
C GLU A 543 7.09 -3.63 11.18
N GLY A 544 7.61 -3.69 12.42
CA GLY A 544 8.73 -2.85 12.89
C GLY A 544 10.11 -3.48 12.73
N ILE A 545 10.19 -4.80 12.52
CA ILE A 545 11.46 -5.54 12.58
C ILE A 545 12.48 -5.11 11.52
N GLY A 546 12.02 -4.52 10.41
CA GLY A 546 12.89 -4.00 9.37
C GLY A 546 13.89 -2.95 9.85
N THR A 547 13.54 -2.18 10.88
CA THR A 547 14.47 -1.23 11.54
C THR A 547 15.65 -1.96 12.18
N LEU A 548 15.38 -3.07 12.84
CA LEU A 548 16.45 -3.89 13.44
C LEU A 548 17.29 -4.57 12.37
N GLY A 549 16.66 -5.07 11.30
CA GLY A 549 17.37 -5.59 10.13
C GLY A 549 18.27 -4.54 9.47
N MET A 550 17.83 -3.28 9.41
CA MET A 550 18.65 -2.14 8.96
C MET A 550 19.88 -1.94 9.85
N LEU A 551 19.70 -1.96 11.17
CA LEU A 551 20.83 -1.82 12.11
C LEU A 551 21.85 -2.96 11.94
N PHE A 552 21.40 -4.19 11.78
CA PHE A 552 22.28 -5.33 11.48
C PHE A 552 23.02 -5.16 10.16
N ASN A 553 22.33 -4.69 9.11
CA ASN A 553 23.00 -4.39 7.86
C ASN A 553 24.11 -3.34 8.04
N PHE A 554 23.85 -2.21 8.73
CA PHE A 554 24.88 -1.21 9.01
C PHE A 554 26.06 -1.78 9.78
N ILE A 555 25.80 -2.56 10.83
CA ILE A 555 26.85 -3.18 11.67
C ILE A 555 27.68 -4.15 10.83
N VAL A 556 27.06 -5.11 10.17
CA VAL A 556 27.76 -6.16 9.39
C VAL A 556 28.52 -5.53 8.21
N SER A 557 27.91 -4.62 7.48
CA SER A 557 28.58 -3.92 6.38
C SER A 557 29.85 -3.20 6.84
N ASN A 558 29.78 -2.47 7.95
CA ASN A 558 30.93 -1.75 8.49
C ASN A 558 32.01 -2.69 9.01
N LEU A 559 31.64 -3.75 9.73
CA LEU A 559 32.60 -4.73 10.26
C LEU A 559 33.31 -5.45 9.11
N VAL A 560 32.54 -5.99 8.14
CA VAL A 560 33.12 -6.73 7.00
C VAL A 560 34.01 -5.80 6.17
N SER A 561 33.60 -4.58 5.89
CA SER A 561 34.41 -3.64 5.12
C SER A 561 35.70 -3.20 5.84
N ARG A 562 35.81 -3.36 7.17
CA ARG A 562 37.02 -3.08 7.93
C ARG A 562 38.03 -4.22 7.94
N ILE A 563 37.55 -5.46 7.87
CA ILE A 563 38.37 -6.67 7.87
C ILE A 563 38.75 -7.14 6.46
N THR A 564 38.10 -6.63 5.43
CA THR A 564 38.41 -6.89 4.02
C THR A 564 39.16 -5.71 3.41
N ALA A 565 39.96 -5.99 2.39
CA ALA A 565 40.70 -4.95 1.68
C ALA A 565 39.76 -3.93 1.02
N PRO A 566 40.12 -2.65 1.00
CA PRO A 566 39.30 -1.62 0.38
C PRO A 566 39.18 -1.78 -1.15
#